data_7739a871549981cd0af5e7cee694f1de
#
_entry.id   7739a871549981cd0af5e7cee694f1de
#
_cell.length_a   1.000
_cell.length_b   1.000
_cell.length_c   1.000
_cell.angle_alpha   90.00
_cell.angle_beta   90.00
_cell.angle_gamma   90.00
#
_symmetry.space_group_name_H-M   'P 1'
#
loop_
_entity.id
_entity.type
_entity.pdbx_description
1 polymer ?
#
loop_
_entity_poly.entity_id
_entity_poly.type
_entity_poly.pdbx_seq_one_letter_code
_entity_poly.pdbx_strand_id
1 'polypeptide(L)'
;MNVVIQWKYVSPKKQEIVLTSDLLPAEKALMIAEDFEKTGRVKELLFIDEQETSWTKKELTKLLKELETEPHNIVAYFDGGFDKQTQKAGVGTVIYYKQNHQRYRLRANQMLDEIESNNEAEYAAFWFTVQKLEELGVHHLPVTFRGDSQVVLNQLSGEWPCFEDNYNAWLDRIEEKLAKLAINATFELISRKQNSEADRLATQALENILITSTLELNEKG
;
A
#
# COMPACT_ATOMS: atom_id res chain seq x y z
N MET A 1 2.96 10.12 7.18
CA MET A 1 2.52 10.81 8.41
C MET A 1 2.95 12.26 8.34
N ASN A 2 2.02 13.19 8.58
CA ASN A 2 2.32 14.61 8.67
C ASN A 2 2.16 15.09 10.10
N VAL A 3 2.89 16.13 10.46
CA VAL A 3 2.88 16.72 11.80
C VAL A 3 3.02 18.24 11.73
N VAL A 4 2.51 18.91 12.75
CA VAL A 4 2.80 20.32 13.06
C VAL A 4 3.89 20.35 14.12
N ILE A 5 4.92 21.17 13.94
CA ILE A 5 5.91 21.42 14.98
C ILE A 5 5.35 22.51 15.90
N GLN A 6 5.25 22.23 17.18
CA GLN A 6 4.96 23.22 18.21
C GLN A 6 6.18 23.40 19.11
N TRP A 7 6.66 24.64 19.23
CA TRP A 7 7.84 24.89 20.08
C TRP A 7 7.69 26.14 20.93
N LYS A 8 8.23 26.05 22.13
CA LYS A 8 8.32 27.14 23.07
C LYS A 8 9.62 27.87 22.88
N TYR A 9 9.53 29.04 22.24
CA TYR A 9 10.69 29.90 21.96
C TYR A 9 10.97 30.82 23.14
N VAL A 10 12.25 30.95 23.49
CA VAL A 10 12.72 31.86 24.53
C VAL A 10 13.63 32.93 23.93
N SER A 11 13.20 34.18 24.00
CA SER A 11 13.97 35.30 23.49
C SER A 11 15.24 35.57 24.34
N PRO A 12 16.23 36.33 23.81
CA PRO A 12 17.40 36.76 24.62
C PRO A 12 17.04 37.53 25.88
N LYS A 13 15.85 38.19 25.90
CA LYS A 13 15.30 38.91 27.04
C LYS A 13 14.41 38.02 27.94
N LYS A 14 14.51 36.68 27.79
CA LYS A 14 13.75 35.68 28.56
C LYS A 14 12.21 35.77 28.39
N GLN A 15 11.75 36.35 27.28
CA GLN A 15 10.32 36.29 26.94
C GLN A 15 10.02 34.96 26.25
N GLU A 16 8.95 34.32 26.65
CA GLU A 16 8.51 33.01 26.14
C GLU A 16 7.29 33.19 25.23
N ILE A 17 7.29 32.54 24.08
CA ILE A 17 6.13 32.43 23.18
C ILE A 17 6.03 30.99 22.66
N VAL A 18 4.81 30.55 22.36
CA VAL A 18 4.58 29.29 21.67
C VAL A 18 4.37 29.58 20.20
N LEU A 19 5.10 28.89 19.35
CA LEU A 19 5.00 29.00 17.90
C LEU A 19 4.62 27.62 17.33
N THR A 20 3.89 27.66 16.21
CA THR A 20 3.49 26.44 15.47
C THR A 20 3.87 26.58 14.02
N SER A 21 4.27 25.49 13.37
CA SER A 21 4.52 25.42 11.93
C SER A 21 3.23 25.12 11.17
N ASP A 22 3.31 25.18 9.85
CA ASP A 22 2.38 24.48 8.98
C ASP A 22 2.51 22.97 9.12
N LEU A 23 1.54 22.22 8.54
CA LEU A 23 1.58 20.77 8.48
C LEU A 23 2.72 20.31 7.54
N LEU A 24 3.61 19.47 8.02
CA LEU A 24 4.82 19.01 7.34
C LEU A 24 4.96 17.49 7.41
N PRO A 25 5.57 16.82 6.43
CA PRO A 25 6.02 15.44 6.59
C PRO A 25 6.91 15.29 7.83
N ALA A 26 6.66 14.26 8.64
CA ALA A 26 7.31 14.08 9.95
C ALA A 26 8.85 14.03 9.86
N GLU A 27 9.41 13.42 8.83
CA GLU A 27 10.86 13.40 8.57
C GLU A 27 11.43 14.82 8.36
N LYS A 28 10.74 15.64 7.56
CA LYS A 28 11.11 17.02 7.32
C LYS A 28 10.97 17.86 8.60
N ALA A 29 9.92 17.61 9.37
CA ALA A 29 9.70 18.27 10.65
C ALA A 29 10.83 17.98 11.65
N LEU A 30 11.32 16.74 11.72
CA LEU A 30 12.48 16.37 12.56
C LEU A 30 13.75 17.09 12.13
N MET A 31 14.03 17.20 10.83
CA MET A 31 15.20 17.93 10.32
C MET A 31 15.14 19.42 10.71
N ILE A 32 13.98 20.06 10.53
CA ILE A 32 13.77 21.47 10.89
C ILE A 32 13.90 21.68 12.41
N ALA A 33 13.35 20.74 13.20
CA ALA A 33 13.44 20.79 14.65
C ALA A 33 14.88 20.73 15.16
N GLU A 34 15.74 19.95 14.52
CA GLU A 34 17.19 19.92 14.83
C GLU A 34 17.86 21.27 14.62
N ASP A 35 17.48 22.02 13.60
CA ASP A 35 18.02 23.35 13.36
C ASP A 35 17.52 24.37 14.39
N PHE A 36 16.26 24.26 14.81
CA PHE A 36 15.75 25.09 15.91
C PHE A 36 16.47 24.83 17.24
N GLU A 37 16.71 23.58 17.58
CA GLU A 37 17.44 23.21 18.80
C GLU A 37 18.85 23.78 18.84
N LYS A 38 19.57 23.80 17.69
CA LYS A 38 20.91 24.39 17.58
C LYS A 38 20.95 25.89 17.92
N THR A 39 19.84 26.60 17.85
CA THR A 39 19.78 28.02 18.23
C THR A 39 19.91 28.25 19.73
N GLY A 40 19.71 27.22 20.55
CA GLY A 40 19.67 27.31 22.02
C GLY A 40 18.48 28.10 22.57
N ARG A 41 17.46 28.39 21.75
CA ARG A 41 16.29 29.20 22.11
C ARG A 41 14.98 28.40 22.19
N VAL A 42 15.06 27.09 22.04
CA VAL A 42 13.94 26.18 22.18
C VAL A 42 13.96 25.59 23.57
N LYS A 43 12.90 25.84 24.34
CA LYS A 43 12.72 25.30 25.68
C LYS A 43 11.96 23.98 25.68
N GLU A 44 10.99 23.88 24.79
CA GLU A 44 10.13 22.71 24.65
C GLU A 44 9.76 22.57 23.16
N LEU A 45 9.71 21.33 22.67
CA LEU A 45 9.40 21.01 21.29
C LEU A 45 8.53 19.75 21.24
N LEU A 46 7.40 19.86 20.59
CA LEU A 46 6.45 18.76 20.39
C LEU A 46 6.06 18.69 18.90
N PHE A 47 5.68 17.50 18.48
CA PHE A 47 5.13 17.25 17.15
C PHE A 47 3.70 16.77 17.32
N ILE A 48 2.76 17.41 16.64
CA ILE A 48 1.33 17.09 16.74
C ILE A 48 0.88 16.54 15.38
N ASP A 49 0.35 15.32 15.37
CA ASP A 49 -0.14 14.68 14.16
C ASP A 49 -1.56 15.12 13.78
N GLU A 50 -2.05 14.63 12.64
CA GLU A 50 -3.39 14.93 12.10
C GLU A 50 -4.54 14.41 12.99
N GLN A 51 -4.24 13.58 13.99
CA GLN A 51 -5.18 13.05 14.98
C GLN A 51 -5.04 13.76 16.35
N GLU A 52 -4.30 14.89 16.38
CA GLU A 52 -4.02 15.69 17.58
C GLU A 52 -3.18 14.93 18.63
N THR A 53 -2.50 13.83 18.26
CA THR A 53 -1.58 13.14 19.17
C THR A 53 -0.25 13.88 19.22
N SER A 54 0.23 14.12 20.43
CA SER A 54 1.49 14.83 20.69
C SER A 54 2.65 13.85 20.84
N TRP A 55 3.72 14.07 20.11
CA TRP A 55 4.93 13.27 20.11
C TRP A 55 6.13 14.10 20.54
N THR A 56 6.98 13.55 21.40
CA THR A 56 8.32 14.08 21.59
C THR A 56 9.21 13.71 20.38
N LYS A 57 10.33 14.41 20.21
CA LYS A 57 11.30 14.08 19.14
C LYS A 57 11.74 12.61 19.18
N LYS A 58 11.99 12.09 20.40
CA LYS A 58 12.42 10.70 20.59
C LYS A 58 11.34 9.70 20.18
N GLU A 59 10.10 9.94 20.59
CA GLU A 59 8.97 9.08 20.24
C GLU A 59 8.68 9.11 18.75
N LEU A 60 8.65 10.30 18.15
CA LEU A 60 8.44 10.44 16.70
C LEU A 60 9.56 9.75 15.89
N THR A 61 10.81 9.93 16.30
CA THR A 61 11.97 9.27 15.64
C THR A 61 11.84 7.73 15.74
N LYS A 62 11.43 7.22 16.92
CA LYS A 62 11.22 5.79 17.13
C LYS A 62 10.10 5.27 16.23
N LEU A 63 8.95 5.96 16.22
CA LEU A 63 7.79 5.60 15.38
C LEU A 63 8.16 5.56 13.90
N LEU A 64 8.84 6.60 13.37
CA LEU A 64 9.25 6.62 11.97
C LEU A 64 10.19 5.47 11.62
N LYS A 65 11.10 5.13 12.54
CA LYS A 65 12.00 4.00 12.35
C LYS A 65 11.24 2.66 12.35
N GLU A 66 10.23 2.50 13.19
CA GLU A 66 9.38 1.30 13.22
C GLU A 66 8.56 1.20 11.92
N LEU A 67 7.94 2.30 11.48
CA LEU A 67 7.22 2.37 10.21
C LEU A 67 8.10 2.04 8.99
N GLU A 68 9.38 2.43 9.02
CA GLU A 68 10.32 2.12 7.94
C GLU A 68 10.65 0.63 7.86
N THR A 69 10.57 -0.10 8.97
CA THR A 69 10.80 -1.56 8.98
C THR A 69 9.62 -2.36 8.44
N GLU A 70 8.44 -1.76 8.32
CA GLU A 70 7.25 -2.39 7.74
C GLU A 70 7.11 -2.07 6.24
N PRO A 71 6.48 -2.96 5.45
CA PRO A 71 6.19 -2.66 4.05
C PRO A 71 5.31 -1.43 3.92
N HIS A 72 5.70 -0.44 3.12
CA HIS A 72 4.95 0.79 2.88
C HIS A 72 5.08 1.26 1.42
N ASN A 73 4.34 2.31 1.01
CA ASN A 73 4.27 2.80 -0.37
C ASN A 73 3.93 1.69 -1.38
N ILE A 74 2.85 0.98 -1.08
CA ILE A 74 2.51 -0.28 -1.75
C ILE A 74 1.69 -0.02 -3.01
N VAL A 75 2.14 -0.60 -4.12
CA VAL A 75 1.42 -0.64 -5.40
C VAL A 75 1.34 -2.09 -5.85
N ALA A 76 0.12 -2.61 -5.98
CA ALA A 76 -0.14 -3.99 -6.35
C ALA A 76 -0.81 -4.07 -7.73
N TYR A 77 -0.27 -4.87 -8.62
CA TYR A 77 -0.82 -5.18 -9.93
C TYR A 77 -1.39 -6.58 -9.89
N PHE A 78 -2.52 -6.80 -10.53
CA PHE A 78 -3.15 -8.11 -10.63
C PHE A 78 -3.70 -8.35 -12.03
N ASP A 79 -3.78 -9.61 -12.40
CA ASP A 79 -4.37 -10.08 -13.65
C ASP A 79 -4.85 -11.51 -13.52
N GLY A 80 -5.98 -11.83 -14.16
CA GLY A 80 -6.58 -13.15 -14.20
C GLY A 80 -6.80 -13.63 -15.63
N GLY A 81 -6.24 -14.75 -15.99
CA GLY A 81 -6.47 -15.43 -17.27
C GLY A 81 -7.32 -16.68 -17.11
N PHE A 82 -8.26 -16.94 -18.02
CA PHE A 82 -9.15 -18.08 -17.99
C PHE A 82 -9.03 -18.94 -19.25
N ASP A 83 -8.80 -20.22 -19.07
CA ASP A 83 -8.83 -21.23 -20.14
C ASP A 83 -10.19 -21.94 -20.16
N LYS A 84 -10.99 -21.64 -21.19
CA LYS A 84 -12.32 -22.23 -21.38
C LYS A 84 -12.32 -23.74 -21.63
N GLN A 85 -11.21 -24.30 -22.12
CA GLN A 85 -11.14 -25.72 -22.44
C GLN A 85 -10.90 -26.56 -21.19
N THR A 86 -10.06 -26.08 -20.31
CA THR A 86 -9.70 -26.77 -19.06
C THR A 86 -10.50 -26.30 -17.86
N GLN A 87 -11.27 -25.19 -17.98
CA GLN A 87 -11.96 -24.50 -16.88
C GLN A 87 -11.02 -24.12 -15.72
N LYS A 88 -9.80 -23.75 -16.07
CA LYS A 88 -8.78 -23.31 -15.13
C LYS A 88 -8.50 -21.82 -15.29
N ALA A 89 -8.15 -21.19 -14.19
CA ALA A 89 -7.65 -19.83 -14.21
C ALA A 89 -6.19 -19.79 -13.77
N GLY A 90 -5.42 -18.92 -14.41
CA GLY A 90 -4.14 -18.47 -13.90
C GLY A 90 -4.31 -17.09 -13.29
N VAL A 91 -3.81 -16.90 -12.07
CA VAL A 91 -3.81 -15.61 -11.41
C VAL A 91 -2.37 -15.14 -11.21
N GLY A 92 -2.14 -13.85 -11.46
CA GLY A 92 -0.82 -13.23 -11.35
C GLY A 92 -0.86 -11.95 -10.52
N THR A 93 0.16 -11.73 -9.68
CA THR A 93 0.33 -10.50 -8.93
C THR A 93 1.76 -10.01 -8.94
N VAL A 94 1.92 -8.69 -9.01
CA VAL A 94 3.20 -7.99 -8.85
C VAL A 94 3.02 -6.89 -7.80
N ILE A 95 3.75 -6.96 -6.71
CA ILE A 95 3.64 -6.00 -5.61
C ILE A 95 4.96 -5.25 -5.47
N TYR A 96 4.92 -3.93 -5.66
CA TYR A 96 6.02 -3.04 -5.36
C TYR A 96 5.79 -2.41 -3.99
N TYR A 97 6.84 -2.38 -3.18
CA TYR A 97 6.79 -1.77 -1.84
C TYR A 97 8.17 -1.28 -1.41
N LYS A 98 8.18 -0.44 -0.38
CA LYS A 98 9.41 -0.04 0.32
C LYS A 98 9.48 -0.70 1.69
N GLN A 99 10.68 -1.02 2.14
CA GLN A 99 10.96 -1.54 3.49
C GLN A 99 12.44 -1.35 3.77
N ASN A 100 12.80 -0.91 4.98
CA ASN A 100 14.20 -0.68 5.38
C ASN A 100 14.99 0.21 4.39
N HIS A 101 14.38 1.30 3.91
CA HIS A 101 14.94 2.22 2.91
C HIS A 101 15.22 1.60 1.54
N GLN A 102 14.82 0.37 1.30
CA GLN A 102 14.98 -0.34 0.03
C GLN A 102 13.64 -0.50 -0.69
N ARG A 103 13.71 -0.65 -2.01
CA ARG A 103 12.54 -0.95 -2.84
C ARG A 103 12.53 -2.44 -3.19
N TYR A 104 11.38 -3.04 -3.11
CA TYR A 104 11.18 -4.46 -3.42
C TYR A 104 10.12 -4.66 -4.48
N ARG A 105 10.24 -5.76 -5.21
CA ARG A 105 9.22 -6.27 -6.10
C ARG A 105 8.97 -7.74 -5.76
N LEU A 106 7.78 -8.04 -5.27
CA LEU A 106 7.27 -9.40 -5.15
C LEU A 106 6.51 -9.76 -6.42
N ARG A 107 6.75 -10.97 -6.93
CA ARG A 107 6.00 -11.58 -8.03
C ARG A 107 5.50 -12.93 -7.57
N ALA A 108 4.23 -13.20 -7.80
CA ALA A 108 3.63 -14.49 -7.51
C ALA A 108 2.54 -14.82 -8.53
N ASN A 109 2.34 -16.10 -8.78
CA ASN A 109 1.23 -16.60 -9.54
C ASN A 109 0.71 -17.91 -8.97
N GLN A 110 -0.50 -18.28 -9.36
CA GLN A 110 -1.13 -19.54 -8.97
C GLN A 110 -2.11 -19.98 -10.05
N MET A 111 -2.24 -21.28 -10.24
CA MET A 111 -3.33 -21.87 -11.02
C MET A 111 -4.48 -22.24 -10.09
N LEU A 112 -5.71 -21.94 -10.52
CA LEU A 112 -6.94 -22.22 -9.80
C LEU A 112 -7.83 -23.11 -10.67
N ASP A 113 -8.47 -24.07 -10.06
CA ASP A 113 -9.49 -24.90 -10.68
C ASP A 113 -10.90 -24.32 -10.39
N GLU A 114 -11.90 -24.79 -11.13
CA GLU A 114 -13.33 -24.47 -10.91
C GLU A 114 -13.66 -22.98 -11.06
N ILE A 115 -13.00 -22.30 -11.98
CA ILE A 115 -13.32 -20.92 -12.40
C ILE A 115 -14.18 -20.99 -13.65
N GLU A 116 -15.27 -20.22 -13.70
CA GLU A 116 -16.28 -20.30 -14.76
C GLU A 116 -16.13 -19.24 -15.85
N SER A 117 -15.41 -18.16 -15.57
CA SER A 117 -15.28 -17.02 -16.50
C SER A 117 -14.01 -16.23 -16.34
N ASN A 118 -13.70 -15.41 -17.38
CA ASN A 118 -12.57 -14.49 -17.31
C ASN A 118 -12.75 -13.41 -16.23
N ASN A 119 -13.98 -12.88 -16.05
CA ASN A 119 -14.25 -11.91 -15.00
C ASN A 119 -14.00 -12.53 -13.61
N GLU A 120 -14.44 -13.76 -13.41
CA GLU A 120 -14.19 -14.48 -12.15
C GLU A 120 -12.70 -14.68 -11.89
N ALA A 121 -11.92 -15.00 -12.94
CA ALA A 121 -10.46 -15.09 -12.83
C ALA A 121 -9.82 -13.77 -12.36
N GLU A 122 -10.36 -12.63 -12.80
CA GLU A 122 -9.91 -11.30 -12.35
C GLU A 122 -10.20 -11.06 -10.85
N TYR A 123 -11.41 -11.42 -10.36
CA TYR A 123 -11.70 -11.35 -8.92
C TYR A 123 -10.80 -12.28 -8.11
N ALA A 124 -10.57 -13.48 -8.62
CA ALA A 124 -9.69 -14.45 -7.99
C ALA A 124 -8.24 -13.94 -7.95
N ALA A 125 -7.78 -13.24 -9.00
CA ALA A 125 -6.47 -12.61 -9.04
C ALA A 125 -6.34 -11.46 -8.03
N PHE A 126 -7.38 -10.65 -7.89
CA PHE A 126 -7.43 -9.63 -6.85
C PHE A 126 -7.38 -10.25 -5.45
N TRP A 127 -8.19 -11.27 -5.20
CA TRP A 127 -8.17 -12.00 -3.93
C TRP A 127 -6.79 -12.58 -3.62
N PHE A 128 -6.16 -13.22 -4.59
CA PHE A 128 -4.80 -13.74 -4.47
C PHE A 128 -3.80 -12.64 -4.11
N THR A 129 -3.95 -11.46 -4.71
CA THR A 129 -3.12 -10.29 -4.41
C THR A 129 -3.28 -9.84 -2.96
N VAL A 130 -4.52 -9.78 -2.44
CA VAL A 130 -4.79 -9.44 -1.04
C VAL A 130 -4.19 -10.48 -0.08
N GLN A 131 -4.23 -11.76 -0.45
CA GLN A 131 -3.55 -12.81 0.35
C GLN A 131 -2.03 -12.59 0.40
N LYS A 132 -1.40 -12.20 -0.73
CA LYS A 132 0.04 -11.89 -0.75
C LYS A 132 0.39 -10.64 0.05
N LEU A 133 -0.49 -9.65 0.12
CA LEU A 133 -0.32 -8.51 1.01
C LEU A 133 -0.40 -8.93 2.48
N GLU A 134 -1.33 -9.81 2.86
CA GLU A 134 -1.40 -10.36 4.22
C GLU A 134 -0.14 -11.15 4.58
N GLU A 135 0.37 -11.99 3.67
CA GLU A 135 1.63 -12.72 3.86
C GLU A 135 2.84 -11.80 4.05
N LEU A 136 2.84 -10.61 3.42
CA LEU A 136 3.84 -9.55 3.61
C LEU A 136 3.68 -8.81 4.95
N GLY A 137 2.61 -9.05 5.71
CA GLY A 137 2.31 -8.34 6.94
C GLY A 137 1.70 -6.94 6.71
N VAL A 138 1.13 -6.67 5.53
CA VAL A 138 0.50 -5.39 5.21
C VAL A 138 -0.83 -5.26 5.94
N HIS A 139 -0.93 -4.27 6.81
CA HIS A 139 -2.17 -3.90 7.53
C HIS A 139 -2.14 -2.41 7.92
N HIS A 140 -3.33 -1.80 8.06
CA HIS A 140 -3.50 -0.38 8.43
C HIS A 140 -2.76 0.61 7.51
N LEU A 141 -2.61 0.27 6.24
CA LEU A 141 -1.86 1.04 5.26
C LEU A 141 -2.67 1.33 4.01
N PRO A 142 -2.39 2.45 3.32
CA PRO A 142 -2.91 2.67 1.98
C PRO A 142 -2.22 1.72 0.98
N VAL A 143 -3.03 1.13 0.09
CA VAL A 143 -2.56 0.29 -1.01
C VAL A 143 -3.22 0.73 -2.31
N THR A 144 -2.42 0.96 -3.34
CA THR A 144 -2.91 1.23 -4.69
C THR A 144 -2.96 -0.08 -5.48
N PHE A 145 -4.16 -0.47 -5.90
CA PHE A 145 -4.38 -1.65 -6.76
C PHE A 145 -4.54 -1.21 -8.21
N ARG A 146 -3.82 -1.86 -9.10
CA ARG A 146 -3.80 -1.60 -10.54
C ARG A 146 -4.20 -2.83 -11.33
N GLY A 147 -5.16 -2.69 -12.21
CA GLY A 147 -5.61 -3.73 -13.15
C GLY A 147 -6.11 -3.14 -14.45
N ASP A 148 -6.39 -3.96 -15.45
CA ASP A 148 -6.90 -3.53 -16.75
C ASP A 148 -8.36 -3.94 -16.99
N SER A 149 -9.00 -4.60 -16.04
CA SER A 149 -10.43 -4.90 -16.05
C SER A 149 -11.25 -3.76 -15.45
N GLN A 150 -11.83 -2.91 -16.30
CA GLN A 150 -12.67 -1.79 -15.87
C GLN A 150 -13.89 -2.26 -15.07
N VAL A 151 -14.50 -3.37 -15.47
CA VAL A 151 -15.70 -3.91 -14.79
C VAL A 151 -15.34 -4.28 -13.36
N VAL A 152 -14.30 -5.08 -13.18
CA VAL A 152 -13.90 -5.57 -11.86
C VAL A 152 -13.46 -4.42 -10.95
N LEU A 153 -12.66 -3.48 -11.46
CA LEU A 153 -12.21 -2.33 -10.68
C LEU A 153 -13.36 -1.44 -10.22
N ASN A 154 -14.33 -1.14 -11.11
CA ASN A 154 -15.47 -0.30 -10.75
C ASN A 154 -16.45 -1.01 -9.80
N GLN A 155 -16.53 -2.34 -9.85
CA GLN A 155 -17.30 -3.10 -8.87
C GLN A 155 -16.58 -3.19 -7.51
N LEU A 156 -15.27 -3.40 -7.50
CA LEU A 156 -14.45 -3.37 -6.28
C LEU A 156 -14.44 -2.00 -5.58
N SER A 157 -14.49 -0.91 -6.36
CA SER A 157 -14.60 0.45 -5.81
C SER A 157 -16.02 0.83 -5.35
N GLY A 158 -17.02 0.01 -5.66
CA GLY A 158 -18.42 0.30 -5.39
C GLY A 158 -19.05 1.30 -6.36
N GLU A 159 -18.36 1.70 -7.44
CA GLU A 159 -18.91 2.60 -8.45
C GLU A 159 -19.95 1.94 -9.34
N TRP A 160 -19.82 0.65 -9.59
CA TRP A 160 -20.77 -0.14 -10.36
C TRP A 160 -21.39 -1.26 -9.53
N PRO A 161 -22.70 -1.51 -9.67
CA PRO A 161 -23.36 -2.64 -9.03
C PRO A 161 -22.91 -3.97 -9.67
N CYS A 162 -22.86 -5.01 -8.88
CA CYS A 162 -22.70 -6.38 -9.33
C CYS A 162 -24.05 -7.11 -9.20
N PHE A 163 -24.46 -7.80 -10.26
CA PHE A 163 -25.76 -8.51 -10.31
C PHE A 163 -25.62 -10.03 -10.29
N GLU A 164 -24.42 -10.54 -10.48
CA GLU A 164 -24.11 -11.97 -10.50
C GLU A 164 -23.74 -12.47 -9.10
N ASP A 165 -24.45 -13.49 -8.61
CA ASP A 165 -24.29 -14.01 -7.25
C ASP A 165 -22.87 -14.54 -6.99
N ASN A 166 -22.24 -15.21 -7.97
CA ASN A 166 -20.88 -15.71 -7.85
C ASN A 166 -19.86 -14.59 -7.72
N TYR A 167 -20.02 -13.46 -8.43
CA TYR A 167 -19.13 -12.30 -8.31
C TYR A 167 -19.36 -11.54 -7.01
N ASN A 168 -20.61 -11.44 -6.55
CA ASN A 168 -20.92 -10.89 -5.23
C ASN A 168 -20.22 -11.66 -4.11
N ALA A 169 -20.18 -13.00 -4.20
CA ALA A 169 -19.46 -13.81 -3.22
C ALA A 169 -17.95 -13.51 -3.19
N TRP A 170 -17.34 -13.15 -4.34
CA TRP A 170 -15.94 -12.68 -4.39
C TRP A 170 -15.80 -11.29 -3.77
N LEU A 171 -16.71 -10.37 -4.11
CA LEU A 171 -16.69 -9.00 -3.57
C LEU A 171 -16.81 -8.99 -2.06
N ASP A 172 -17.80 -9.69 -1.49
CA ASP A 172 -18.01 -9.80 -0.05
C ASP A 172 -16.76 -10.31 0.68
N ARG A 173 -16.16 -11.38 0.14
CA ARG A 173 -14.92 -11.96 0.68
C ARG A 173 -13.75 -11.00 0.63
N ILE A 174 -13.61 -10.25 -0.47
CA ILE A 174 -12.56 -9.26 -0.67
C ILE A 174 -12.75 -8.09 0.30
N GLU A 175 -13.97 -7.54 0.39
CA GLU A 175 -14.30 -6.43 1.28
C GLU A 175 -14.06 -6.80 2.74
N GLU A 176 -14.53 -7.96 3.18
CA GLU A 176 -14.29 -8.47 4.54
C GLU A 176 -12.78 -8.56 4.84
N LYS A 177 -12.00 -9.06 3.87
CA LYS A 177 -10.54 -9.22 4.03
C LYS A 177 -9.83 -7.88 4.09
N LEU A 178 -10.15 -6.94 3.20
CA LEU A 178 -9.60 -5.59 3.21
C LEU A 178 -9.94 -4.86 4.52
N ALA A 179 -11.19 -5.00 4.99
CA ALA A 179 -11.62 -4.43 6.28
C ALA A 179 -10.87 -5.05 7.46
N LYS A 180 -10.71 -6.39 7.49
CA LYS A 180 -9.94 -7.10 8.52
C LYS A 180 -8.48 -6.65 8.59
N LEU A 181 -7.87 -6.41 7.43
CA LEU A 181 -6.49 -5.90 7.34
C LEU A 181 -6.42 -4.39 7.54
N ALA A 182 -7.56 -3.70 7.65
CA ALA A 182 -7.66 -2.23 7.68
C ALA A 182 -6.86 -1.56 6.54
N ILE A 183 -6.92 -2.15 5.33
CA ILE A 183 -6.29 -1.61 4.13
C ILE A 183 -7.18 -0.52 3.55
N ASN A 184 -6.62 0.68 3.36
CA ASN A 184 -7.26 1.75 2.61
C ASN A 184 -6.94 1.56 1.12
N ALA A 185 -7.87 0.92 0.39
CA ALA A 185 -7.68 0.56 -1.01
C ALA A 185 -7.97 1.74 -1.95
N THR A 186 -7.06 1.98 -2.89
CA THR A 186 -7.26 2.88 -4.04
C THR A 186 -7.17 2.04 -5.31
N PHE A 187 -8.12 2.21 -6.24
CA PHE A 187 -8.20 1.44 -7.47
C PHE A 187 -7.82 2.31 -8.67
N GLU A 188 -6.90 1.84 -9.49
CA GLU A 188 -6.43 2.54 -10.69
C GLU A 188 -6.56 1.64 -11.93
N LEU A 189 -7.37 2.07 -12.90
CA LEU A 189 -7.45 1.41 -14.19
C LEU A 189 -6.21 1.74 -15.03
N ILE A 190 -5.55 0.73 -15.53
CA ILE A 190 -4.38 0.87 -16.39
C ILE A 190 -4.59 0.15 -17.73
N SER A 191 -3.75 0.45 -18.71
CA SER A 191 -3.77 -0.28 -19.99
C SER A 191 -3.16 -1.68 -19.84
N ARG A 192 -3.58 -2.65 -20.68
CA ARG A 192 -2.95 -3.99 -20.77
C ARG A 192 -1.45 -3.94 -20.89
N LYS A 193 -0.93 -2.98 -21.65
CA LYS A 193 0.52 -2.81 -21.81
C LYS A 193 1.21 -2.50 -20.50
N GLN A 194 0.57 -1.72 -19.63
CA GLN A 194 1.08 -1.39 -18.29
C GLN A 194 0.90 -2.54 -17.29
N ASN A 195 -0.07 -3.47 -17.54
CA ASN A 195 -0.33 -4.65 -16.73
C ASN A 195 0.42 -5.92 -17.21
N SER A 196 1.28 -5.80 -18.22
CA SER A 196 1.90 -6.92 -18.95
C SER A 196 2.72 -7.88 -18.06
N GLU A 197 3.20 -7.47 -16.90
CA GLU A 197 3.93 -8.37 -15.99
C GLU A 197 2.97 -9.26 -15.21
N ALA A 198 1.82 -8.75 -14.74
CA ALA A 198 0.79 -9.55 -14.08
C ALA A 198 0.10 -10.50 -15.08
N ASP A 199 -0.23 -10.02 -16.29
CA ASP A 199 -0.76 -10.82 -17.40
C ASP A 199 0.16 -12.02 -17.75
N ARG A 200 1.47 -11.77 -17.87
CA ARG A 200 2.42 -12.84 -18.09
C ARG A 200 2.47 -13.86 -16.96
N LEU A 201 2.37 -13.42 -15.71
CA LEU A 201 2.35 -14.32 -14.55
C LEU A 201 1.08 -15.18 -14.55
N ALA A 202 -0.08 -14.61 -14.86
CA ALA A 202 -1.34 -15.34 -15.00
C ALA A 202 -1.24 -16.39 -16.12
N THR A 203 -0.70 -16.03 -17.30
CA THR A 203 -0.46 -16.94 -18.41
C THR A 203 0.50 -18.08 -18.01
N GLN A 204 1.60 -17.78 -17.35
CA GLN A 204 2.56 -18.79 -16.87
C GLN A 204 1.93 -19.76 -15.88
N ALA A 205 1.00 -19.29 -15.03
CA ALA A 205 0.28 -20.18 -14.12
C ALA A 205 -0.58 -21.20 -14.89
N LEU A 206 -1.26 -20.79 -15.96
CA LEU A 206 -1.99 -21.72 -16.86
C LEU A 206 -1.08 -22.73 -17.55
N GLU A 207 0.17 -22.35 -17.83
CA GLU A 207 1.21 -23.23 -18.37
C GLU A 207 1.87 -24.11 -17.28
N ASN A 208 1.38 -24.07 -16.06
CA ASN A 208 1.91 -24.81 -14.91
C ASN A 208 3.33 -24.35 -14.48
N ILE A 209 3.69 -23.11 -14.80
CA ILE A 209 4.95 -22.45 -14.41
C ILE A 209 4.67 -21.59 -13.20
N LEU A 210 4.91 -22.13 -12.01
CA LEU A 210 4.66 -21.42 -10.75
C LEU A 210 5.86 -20.52 -10.38
N ILE A 211 5.55 -19.27 -10.03
CA ILE A 211 6.52 -18.25 -9.67
C ILE A 211 6.17 -17.69 -8.31
N THR A 212 7.15 -17.65 -7.41
CA THR A 212 7.13 -16.85 -6.19
C THR A 212 8.53 -16.30 -5.99
N SER A 213 8.68 -14.99 -6.08
CA SER A 213 10.00 -14.36 -5.95
C SER A 213 9.90 -12.95 -5.42
N THR A 214 10.81 -12.58 -4.53
CA THR A 214 11.00 -11.20 -4.07
C THR A 214 12.40 -10.74 -4.48
N LEU A 215 12.47 -9.58 -5.11
CA LEU A 215 13.70 -8.96 -5.58
C LEU A 215 13.84 -7.57 -5.00
N GLU A 216 15.00 -7.28 -4.43
CA GLU A 216 15.40 -5.92 -4.09
C GLU A 216 15.76 -5.14 -5.36
N LEU A 217 15.14 -3.97 -5.52
CA LEU A 217 15.36 -3.11 -6.68
C LEU A 217 16.43 -2.07 -6.32
N ASN A 218 17.61 -2.19 -6.90
CA ASN A 218 18.63 -1.16 -6.77
C ASN A 218 18.16 0.14 -7.44
N GLU A 219 18.22 1.24 -6.74
CA GLU A 219 18.10 2.57 -7.35
C GLU A 219 19.32 2.78 -8.27
N LYS A 220 19.19 2.40 -9.54
CA LYS A 220 20.04 3.00 -10.57
C LYS A 220 19.38 4.31 -10.94
N GLY A 221 20.09 5.39 -10.64
CA GLY A 221 19.79 6.80 -10.74
C GLY A 221 18.98 7.29 -11.94
#